data_cc857a86d348e54baea42b205929aeea
#
_entry.id   cc857a86d348e54baea42b205929aeea
#
_cell.length_a   1.000
_cell.length_b   1.000
_cell.length_c   1.000
_cell.angle_alpha   90.00
_cell.angle_beta   90.00
_cell.angle_gamma   90.00
#
_symmetry.space_group_name_H-M   'P 1'
#
loop_
_entity.id
_entity.type
_entity.pdbx_description
1 polymer ?
#
loop_
_entity_poly.entity_id
_entity_poly.type
_entity_poly.pdbx_seq_one_letter_code
_entity_poly.pdbx_strand_id
1 'polypeptide(L)'
;TGDSRKTLGNAIADAMAVHGDDEMKVTKTRGKFMRAPIIIVVAAAEGTTTNETEENKYAVAAGVQNMLLMTESFGLAALWGSPAKGANNAITALCSMNHTDHVMGIIYVGWPTQSVVAPQRPDIEVTRLF
;
A
#
# COMPACT_ATOMS: atom_id res chain seq x y z
N THR A 1 6.15 12.67 -0.77
CA THR A 1 7.59 12.91 -1.00
C THR A 1 8.20 13.67 0.18
N GLY A 2 9.52 13.91 0.18
CA GLY A 2 10.18 14.74 1.20
C GLY A 2 9.93 14.26 2.63
N ASP A 3 9.82 15.19 3.56
CA ASP A 3 9.65 14.88 5.00
C ASP A 3 8.27 14.30 5.35
N SER A 4 7.26 14.49 4.50
CA SER A 4 5.93 13.86 4.68
C SER A 4 6.01 12.33 4.81
N ARG A 5 7.01 11.69 4.18
CA ARG A 5 7.26 10.26 4.31
C ARG A 5 7.66 9.87 5.74
N LYS A 6 8.45 10.72 6.41
CA LYS A 6 8.83 10.54 7.82
C LYS A 6 7.62 10.73 8.73
N THR A 7 6.80 11.75 8.45
CA THR A 7 5.55 12.00 9.17
C THR A 7 4.61 10.80 9.06
N LEU A 8 4.44 10.23 7.87
CA LEU A 8 3.65 9.01 7.66
C LEU A 8 4.22 7.82 8.46
N GLY A 9 5.54 7.63 8.42
CA GLY A 9 6.21 6.57 9.15
C GLY A 9 5.99 6.67 10.67
N ASN A 10 6.08 7.87 11.21
CA ASN A 10 5.83 8.13 12.62
C ASN A 10 4.36 7.87 12.99
N ALA A 11 3.40 8.39 12.23
CA ALA A 11 1.98 8.18 12.49
C ALA A 11 1.59 6.71 12.49
N ILE A 12 2.12 5.94 11.54
CA ILE A 12 1.87 4.48 11.47
C ILE A 12 2.53 3.78 12.66
N ALA A 13 3.77 4.13 13.00
CA ALA A 13 4.49 3.52 14.12
C ALA A 13 3.81 3.81 15.47
N ASP A 14 3.31 5.03 15.66
CA ASP A 14 2.56 5.40 16.86
C ASP A 14 1.24 4.62 16.97
N ALA A 15 0.51 4.46 15.87
CA ALA A 15 -0.69 3.63 15.84
C ALA A 15 -0.39 2.15 16.13
N MET A 16 0.73 1.62 15.62
CA MET A 16 1.19 0.25 15.93
C MET A 16 1.52 0.09 17.42
N ALA A 17 2.18 1.07 18.04
CA ALA A 17 2.49 1.05 19.47
C ALA A 17 1.22 1.02 20.32
N VAL A 18 0.23 1.85 19.97
CA VAL A 18 -1.10 1.84 20.63
C VAL A 18 -1.84 0.51 20.42
N HIS A 19 -1.66 -0.11 19.25
CA HIS A 19 -2.25 -1.42 18.94
C HIS A 19 -1.58 -2.59 19.70
N GLY A 20 -0.41 -2.36 20.31
CA GLY A 20 0.34 -3.39 21.07
C GLY A 20 1.29 -4.21 20.20
N ASP A 21 1.72 -3.67 19.08
CA ASP A 21 2.74 -4.31 18.25
C ASP A 21 4.11 -4.34 18.93
N ASP A 22 4.96 -5.26 18.52
CA ASP A 22 6.32 -5.42 18.98
C ASP A 22 7.16 -4.15 18.78
N GLU A 23 7.91 -3.73 19.82
CA GLU A 23 8.69 -2.48 19.83
C GLU A 23 9.73 -2.41 18.72
N MET A 24 10.35 -3.53 18.36
CA MET A 24 11.32 -3.59 17.27
C MET A 24 10.65 -3.33 15.92
N LYS A 25 9.43 -3.85 15.70
CA LYS A 25 8.63 -3.59 14.49
C LYS A 25 8.21 -2.13 14.43
N VAL A 26 7.76 -1.55 15.54
CA VAL A 26 7.39 -0.14 15.66
C VAL A 26 8.56 0.75 15.28
N THR A 27 9.72 0.54 15.89
CA THR A 27 10.94 1.31 15.62
C THR A 27 11.37 1.21 14.15
N LYS A 28 11.34 0.01 13.58
CA LYS A 28 11.69 -0.23 12.17
C LYS A 28 10.73 0.48 11.20
N THR A 29 9.45 0.59 11.59
CA THR A 29 8.43 1.24 10.76
C THR A 29 8.65 2.73 10.66
N ARG A 30 9.17 3.43 11.67
CA ARG A 30 9.46 4.87 11.64
C ARG A 30 10.34 5.27 10.46
N GLY A 31 11.37 4.47 10.13
CA GLY A 31 12.29 4.73 9.03
C GLY A 31 11.91 4.07 7.69
N LYS A 32 10.93 3.18 7.69
CA LYS A 32 10.61 2.32 6.54
C LYS A 32 10.27 3.10 5.29
N PHE A 33 9.53 4.19 5.41
CA PHE A 33 9.01 4.97 4.28
C PHE A 33 10.06 5.90 3.64
N MET A 34 11.22 6.06 4.28
CA MET A 34 12.34 6.79 3.70
C MET A 34 13.13 5.99 2.65
N ARG A 35 12.82 4.70 2.49
CA ARG A 35 13.52 3.80 1.56
C ARG A 35 13.22 4.06 0.08
N ALA A 36 12.10 4.71 -0.22
CA ALA A 36 11.72 5.09 -1.57
C ALA A 36 11.50 6.62 -1.64
N PRO A 37 11.84 7.26 -2.76
CA PRO A 37 11.66 8.71 -2.91
C PRO A 37 10.20 9.14 -2.95
N ILE A 38 9.31 8.25 -3.41
CA ILE A 38 7.88 8.50 -3.51
C ILE A 38 7.13 7.41 -2.76
N ILE A 39 6.16 7.85 -1.95
CA ILE A 39 5.18 6.98 -1.28
C ILE A 39 3.80 7.45 -1.73
N ILE A 40 2.99 6.50 -2.18
CA ILE A 40 1.59 6.73 -2.56
C ILE A 40 0.71 5.91 -1.62
N VAL A 41 -0.19 6.58 -0.92
CA VAL A 41 -1.22 5.93 -0.11
C VAL A 41 -2.47 5.80 -0.97
N VAL A 42 -3.04 4.61 -1.03
CA VAL A 42 -4.28 4.35 -1.76
C VAL A 42 -5.34 3.81 -0.83
N ALA A 43 -6.56 4.33 -0.96
CA ALA A 43 -7.71 3.90 -0.18
C ALA A 43 -8.93 3.73 -1.09
N ALA A 44 -9.82 2.83 -0.69
CA ALA A 44 -11.15 2.69 -1.27
C ALA A 44 -12.14 3.44 -0.41
N ALA A 45 -13.01 4.22 -1.03
CA ALA A 45 -14.12 4.86 -0.33
C ALA A 45 -15.10 3.81 0.20
N GLU A 46 -15.62 4.04 1.39
CA GLU A 46 -16.75 3.26 1.88
C GLU A 46 -17.98 3.53 1.01
N GLY A 47 -18.67 2.47 0.59
CA GLY A 47 -19.91 2.54 -0.18
C GLY A 47 -21.12 2.70 0.74
N THR A 48 -22.28 2.94 0.15
CA THR A 48 -23.55 3.01 0.86
C THR A 48 -24.06 1.64 1.34
N THR A 49 -23.52 0.57 0.76
CA THR A 49 -23.77 -0.82 1.12
C THR A 49 -22.45 -1.59 1.26
N THR A 50 -22.51 -2.74 1.95
CA THR A 50 -21.35 -3.63 2.06
C THR A 50 -20.86 -4.10 0.68
N ASN A 51 -21.78 -4.41 -0.23
CA ASN A 51 -21.44 -4.83 -1.59
C ASN A 51 -20.72 -3.72 -2.35
N GLU A 52 -21.21 -2.51 -2.31
CA GLU A 52 -20.58 -1.35 -2.95
C GLU A 52 -19.18 -1.09 -2.38
N THR A 53 -19.01 -1.23 -1.06
CA THR A 53 -17.70 -1.13 -0.41
C THR A 53 -16.71 -2.15 -0.95
N GLU A 54 -17.13 -3.41 -1.11
CA GLU A 54 -16.27 -4.46 -1.69
C GLU A 54 -15.94 -4.19 -3.17
N GLU A 55 -16.92 -3.76 -3.96
CA GLU A 55 -16.70 -3.36 -5.36
C GLU A 55 -15.71 -2.21 -5.48
N ASN A 56 -15.80 -1.20 -4.62
CA ASN A 56 -14.84 -0.10 -4.54
C ASN A 56 -13.42 -0.62 -4.25
N LYS A 57 -13.28 -1.57 -3.33
CA LYS A 57 -11.97 -2.20 -3.03
C LYS A 57 -11.42 -2.94 -4.24
N TYR A 58 -12.23 -3.70 -4.97
CA TYR A 58 -11.80 -4.40 -6.18
C TYR A 58 -11.38 -3.43 -7.28
N ALA A 59 -12.14 -2.36 -7.48
CA ALA A 59 -11.80 -1.32 -8.45
C ALA A 59 -10.47 -0.64 -8.13
N VAL A 60 -10.24 -0.30 -6.85
CA VAL A 60 -8.96 0.28 -6.40
C VAL A 60 -7.81 -0.72 -6.58
N ALA A 61 -8.00 -2.00 -6.26
CA ALA A 61 -6.98 -3.03 -6.45
C ALA A 61 -6.58 -3.18 -7.93
N ALA A 62 -7.55 -3.16 -8.85
CA ALA A 62 -7.29 -3.16 -10.29
C ALA A 62 -6.52 -1.90 -10.74
N GLY A 63 -6.88 -0.73 -10.19
CA GLY A 63 -6.15 0.52 -10.43
C GLY A 63 -4.71 0.46 -9.92
N VAL A 64 -4.47 -0.13 -8.75
CA VAL A 64 -3.11 -0.34 -8.22
C VAL A 64 -2.30 -1.22 -9.16
N GLN A 65 -2.85 -2.32 -9.67
CA GLN A 65 -2.14 -3.17 -10.62
C GLN A 65 -1.74 -2.40 -11.90
N ASN A 66 -2.63 -1.57 -12.43
CA ASN A 66 -2.30 -0.72 -13.58
C ASN A 66 -1.19 0.28 -13.25
N MET A 67 -1.19 0.85 -12.05
CA MET A 67 -0.14 1.73 -11.57
C MET A 67 1.22 1.02 -11.48
N LEU A 68 1.26 -0.22 -10.98
CA LEU A 68 2.49 -1.02 -10.91
C LEU A 68 3.05 -1.30 -12.31
N LEU A 69 2.19 -1.69 -13.27
CA LEU A 69 2.60 -1.93 -14.65
C LEU A 69 3.11 -0.64 -15.33
N MET A 70 2.43 0.48 -15.12
CA MET A 70 2.86 1.76 -15.66
C MET A 70 4.21 2.19 -15.06
N THR A 71 4.42 1.99 -13.76
CA THR A 71 5.70 2.29 -13.10
C THR A 71 6.84 1.52 -13.74
N GLU A 72 6.66 0.23 -14.01
CA GLU A 72 7.63 -0.62 -14.69
C GLU A 72 7.93 -0.10 -16.11
N SER A 73 6.92 0.35 -16.85
CA SER A 73 7.10 0.88 -18.22
C SER A 73 7.95 2.15 -18.27
N PHE A 74 8.05 2.89 -17.18
CA PHE A 74 8.94 4.04 -17.02
C PHE A 74 10.35 3.67 -16.50
N GLY A 75 10.66 2.40 -16.37
CA GLY A 75 11.94 1.93 -15.82
C GLY A 75 12.08 2.18 -14.31
N LEU A 76 10.98 2.42 -13.63
CA LEU A 76 10.93 2.56 -12.17
C LEU A 76 10.59 1.20 -11.54
N ALA A 77 10.85 1.09 -10.24
CA ALA A 77 10.39 -0.04 -9.44
C ALA A 77 9.29 0.40 -8.49
N ALA A 78 8.31 -0.46 -8.28
CA ALA A 78 7.26 -0.24 -7.29
C ALA A 78 7.03 -1.48 -6.43
N LEU A 79 6.62 -1.24 -5.18
CA LEU A 79 6.23 -2.28 -4.24
C LEU A 79 4.91 -1.87 -3.57
N TRP A 80 3.89 -2.69 -3.71
CA TRP A 80 2.64 -2.53 -2.97
C TRP A 80 2.72 -3.27 -1.63
N GLY A 81 2.73 -2.52 -0.54
CA GLY A 81 2.71 -3.06 0.82
C GLY A 81 1.35 -2.85 1.49
N SER A 82 0.92 -3.80 2.30
CA SER A 82 -0.27 -3.64 3.15
C SER A 82 -0.01 -2.62 4.26
N PRO A 83 -1.03 -1.87 4.69
CA PRO A 83 -0.93 -1.02 5.87
C PRO A 83 -0.72 -1.87 7.13
N ALA A 84 -0.08 -1.28 8.14
CA ALA A 84 0.03 -1.94 9.43
C ALA A 84 -1.36 -2.09 10.08
N LYS A 85 -1.55 -3.18 10.80
CA LYS A 85 -2.79 -3.43 11.54
C LYS A 85 -3.05 -2.29 12.53
N GLY A 86 -4.28 -1.81 12.61
CA GLY A 86 -4.63 -0.68 13.48
C GLY A 86 -4.24 0.71 12.97
N ALA A 87 -3.50 0.83 11.85
CA ALA A 87 -3.01 2.13 11.37
C ALA A 87 -3.99 2.86 10.41
N ASN A 88 -5.13 2.27 10.05
CA ASN A 88 -6.06 2.86 9.08
C ASN A 88 -6.43 4.30 9.43
N ASN A 89 -6.93 4.53 10.65
CA ASN A 89 -7.38 5.85 11.08
C ASN A 89 -6.25 6.90 11.11
N ALA A 90 -5.05 6.50 11.52
CA ALA A 90 -3.89 7.40 11.51
C ALA A 90 -3.50 7.80 10.08
N ILE A 91 -3.59 6.88 9.14
CA ILE A 91 -3.28 7.11 7.72
C ILE A 91 -4.35 8.00 7.08
N THR A 92 -5.63 7.66 7.25
CA THR A 92 -6.74 8.43 6.67
C THR A 92 -6.74 9.87 7.17
N ALA A 93 -6.54 10.08 8.47
CA ALA A 93 -6.46 11.41 9.07
C ALA A 93 -5.28 12.22 8.49
N LEU A 94 -4.08 11.62 8.40
CA LEU A 94 -2.89 12.28 7.87
C LEU A 94 -3.04 12.64 6.38
N CYS A 95 -3.71 11.80 5.61
CA CYS A 95 -3.90 11.95 4.17
C CYS A 95 -5.16 12.77 3.81
N SER A 96 -5.88 13.31 4.79
CA SER A 96 -7.15 14.04 4.59
C SER A 96 -8.21 13.21 3.84
N MET A 97 -8.24 11.92 4.11
CA MET A 97 -9.25 10.98 3.63
C MET A 97 -10.40 10.89 4.64
N ASN A 98 -11.53 10.30 4.25
CA ASN A 98 -12.61 10.02 5.19
C ASN A 98 -12.16 8.96 6.20
N HIS A 99 -12.64 9.07 7.45
CA HIS A 99 -12.31 8.11 8.50
C HIS A 99 -12.86 6.70 8.22
N THR A 100 -13.88 6.61 7.36
CA THR A 100 -14.48 5.36 6.91
C THR A 100 -13.77 4.74 5.71
N ASP A 101 -12.88 5.48 5.04
CA ASP A 101 -12.14 4.95 3.89
C ASP A 101 -11.23 3.80 4.31
N HIS A 102 -11.11 2.81 3.44
CA HIS A 102 -10.30 1.63 3.65
C HIS A 102 -8.94 1.79 2.97
N VAL A 103 -7.89 1.95 3.74
CA VAL A 103 -6.52 2.01 3.20
C VAL A 103 -6.16 0.66 2.59
N MET A 104 -6.09 0.61 1.27
CA MET A 104 -5.81 -0.61 0.47
C MET A 104 -4.33 -0.92 0.39
N GLY A 105 -3.49 0.09 0.58
CA GLY A 105 -2.05 -0.12 0.54
C GLY A 105 -1.23 1.15 0.51
N ILE A 106 0.06 0.91 0.62
CA ILE A 106 1.09 1.93 0.52
C ILE A 106 2.06 1.48 -0.57
N ILE A 107 2.17 2.27 -1.63
CA ILE A 107 3.00 1.96 -2.78
C ILE A 107 4.31 2.75 -2.66
N TYR A 108 5.40 2.02 -2.66
CA TYR A 108 6.76 2.56 -2.71
C TYR A 108 7.18 2.66 -4.16
N VAL A 109 7.61 3.83 -4.60
CA VAL A 109 8.06 4.03 -5.99
C VAL A 109 9.45 4.67 -5.98
N GLY A 110 10.35 4.15 -6.80
CA GLY A 110 11.70 4.65 -6.93
C GLY A 110 12.49 4.00 -8.06
N TRP A 111 13.75 4.37 -8.18
CA TRP A 111 14.65 3.75 -9.12
C TRP A 111 15.13 2.38 -8.60
N PRO A 112 15.10 1.32 -9.42
CA PRO A 112 15.64 0.03 -9.00
C PRO A 112 17.14 0.14 -8.76
N THR A 113 17.62 -0.39 -7.64
CA THR A 113 19.04 -0.43 -7.31
C THR A 113 19.73 -1.69 -7.81
N GLN A 114 18.96 -2.67 -8.22
CA GLN A 114 19.42 -3.94 -8.76
C GLN A 114 18.37 -4.54 -9.70
N SER A 115 18.82 -5.37 -10.63
CA SER A 115 17.90 -6.18 -11.44
C SER A 115 17.27 -7.28 -10.57
N VAL A 116 15.97 -7.44 -10.67
CA VAL A 116 15.24 -8.50 -10.00
C VAL A 116 14.93 -9.60 -11.00
N VAL A 117 15.37 -10.84 -10.71
CA VAL A 117 14.98 -11.99 -11.51
C VAL A 117 13.51 -12.32 -11.23
N ALA A 118 12.71 -12.41 -12.28
CA ALA A 118 11.32 -12.79 -12.15
C ALA A 118 11.20 -14.21 -11.53
N PRO A 119 10.36 -14.40 -10.52
CA PRO A 119 10.13 -15.73 -9.96
C PRO A 119 9.48 -16.64 -11.01
N GLN A 120 9.89 -17.90 -11.02
CA GLN A 120 9.20 -18.90 -11.83
C GLN A 120 7.77 -19.07 -11.32
N ARG A 121 6.80 -18.99 -12.21
CA ARG A 121 5.39 -19.20 -11.90
C ARG A 121 4.95 -20.55 -12.44
N PRO A 122 4.02 -21.26 -11.76
CA PRO A 122 3.42 -22.45 -12.30
C PRO A 122 2.58 -22.10 -13.54
N ASP A 123 2.39 -23.10 -14.40
CA ASP A 123 1.49 -22.98 -15.53
C ASP A 123 0.05 -22.69 -15.07
N ILE A 124 -0.67 -21.92 -15.86
CA ILE A 124 -2.07 -21.59 -15.57
C ILE A 124 -2.94 -22.77 -16.01
N GLU A 125 -3.68 -23.36 -15.07
CA GLU A 125 -4.72 -24.32 -15.40
C GLU A 125 -5.94 -23.59 -15.97
N VAL A 126 -6.33 -23.97 -17.19
CA VAL A 126 -7.48 -23.38 -17.90
C VAL A 126 -8.50 -24.47 -18.19
N THR A 127 -9.70 -24.34 -17.63
CA THR A 127 -10.86 -25.16 -17.99
C THR A 127 -11.63 -24.49 -19.13
N ARG A 128 -11.77 -25.17 -20.26
CA ARG A 128 -12.62 -24.71 -21.36
C ARG A 128 -13.99 -25.37 -21.24
N LEU A 129 -15.04 -24.56 -21.23
CA LEU A 129 -16.42 -25.02 -21.34
C LEU A 129 -16.82 -24.98 -22.81
N PHE A 130 -17.35 -26.08 -23.32
CA PHE A 130 -17.84 -26.21 -24.70
C PHE A 130 -19.36 -26.28 -24.72
#